data_c5bc64ee9d295e14a2ecea60ceb814f3
#
_entry.id   c5bc64ee9d295e14a2ecea60ceb814f3
#
_cell.length_a   1.000
_cell.length_b   1.000
_cell.length_c   1.000
_cell.angle_alpha   90.00
_cell.angle_beta   90.00
_cell.angle_gamma   90.00
#
_symmetry.space_group_name_H-M   'P 1'
#
loop_
_entity.id
_entity.type
_entity.pdbx_description
1 polymer ?
#
loop_
_entity_poly.entity_id
_entity_poly.type
_entity_poly.pdbx_seq_one_letter_code
_entity_poly.pdbx_strand_id
1 'polypeptide(L)'
;MKITNYIPVILCSIALCGCSDAAKTVGFGTDSDAIEAPATGGTHTVRVSAEKEWVATTDEPWITVSPANGRGTTECRVLIDSALTDQPRSGVIRIMEQNTWVKKEIAVSQKGFDYLIGIDDKEVTVANYAAYGTRHFDVKIKTNVDFDVKVPESAENWLKFEKPAVEFDRGIRPREVTVRFNWNINSQPNPRIADVTFASKKEVELVRHDNLVVTQEAAEPIEENTRGGDSIALLAIARTLETNVSWENGERMDNWDNVILWEEGMEDYTPEKKGRVKYARFFMFNTKEELPFEVQYLTAADELSFYSNVNAFLKD
;
A
#
# COMPACT_ATOMS: atom_id res chain seq x y z
N MET A 1 7.35 70.88 -34.63
CA MET A 1 8.48 71.10 -33.70
C MET A 1 9.59 70.13 -34.10
N LYS A 2 10.67 70.67 -34.71
CA LYS A 2 11.77 69.86 -35.25
C LYS A 2 12.75 69.57 -34.14
N ILE A 3 13.12 68.26 -34.00
CA ILE A 3 14.19 67.84 -33.11
C ILE A 3 15.30 67.28 -33.99
N THR A 4 16.44 67.95 -33.94
CA THR A 4 17.64 67.66 -34.70
C THR A 4 18.49 66.60 -33.95
N ASN A 5 18.82 65.56 -34.66
CA ASN A 5 19.72 64.50 -34.14
C ASN A 5 21.18 64.95 -34.34
N TYR A 6 21.95 65.00 -33.26
CA TYR A 6 23.40 65.03 -33.27
C TYR A 6 24.01 63.70 -33.08
N ILE A 7 24.80 63.17 -34.01
CA ILE A 7 25.64 62.02 -33.94
C ILE A 7 27.03 62.43 -33.50
N PRO A 8 27.58 62.00 -32.37
CA PRO A 8 29.00 62.18 -32.09
C PRO A 8 29.83 61.13 -32.76
N VAL A 9 30.76 61.52 -33.57
CA VAL A 9 31.82 60.65 -34.11
C VAL A 9 32.83 60.36 -32.99
N ILE A 10 32.90 59.08 -32.55
CA ILE A 10 33.92 58.62 -31.60
C ILE A 10 35.11 58.13 -32.42
N LEU A 11 36.23 58.82 -32.30
CA LEU A 11 37.52 58.39 -32.83
C LEU A 11 38.04 57.19 -32.03
N CYS A 12 38.08 56.01 -32.66
CA CYS A 12 38.61 54.77 -32.03
C CYS A 12 40.14 54.77 -32.16
N SER A 13 40.84 55.09 -31.09
CA SER A 13 42.29 54.89 -30.97
C SER A 13 42.57 53.43 -30.71
N ILE A 14 43.18 52.72 -31.69
CA ILE A 14 43.62 51.32 -31.57
C ILE A 14 44.87 51.33 -30.68
N ALA A 15 44.70 50.96 -29.41
CA ALA A 15 45.79 50.60 -28.53
C ALA A 15 46.09 49.10 -28.78
N LEU A 16 47.20 48.80 -29.39
CA LEU A 16 47.79 47.47 -29.47
C LEU A 16 48.23 47.06 -28.04
N CYS A 17 47.34 46.47 -27.26
CA CYS A 17 47.72 45.74 -26.07
C CYS A 17 48.24 44.37 -26.49
N GLY A 18 49.55 44.22 -26.44
CA GLY A 18 50.19 42.87 -26.49
C GLY A 18 49.70 42.07 -25.31
N CYS A 19 48.78 41.13 -25.53
CA CYS A 19 48.53 40.05 -24.58
C CYS A 19 49.73 39.17 -24.56
N SER A 20 50.61 39.28 -23.57
CA SER A 20 51.42 38.15 -23.13
C SER A 20 50.44 37.16 -22.49
N ASP A 21 50.11 36.11 -23.20
CA ASP A 21 49.52 34.93 -22.62
C ASP A 21 50.56 34.31 -21.64
N ALA A 22 50.58 34.87 -20.44
CA ALA A 22 51.15 34.15 -19.34
C ALA A 22 50.28 32.90 -19.14
N ALA A 23 50.76 31.75 -19.59
CA ALA A 23 50.13 30.45 -19.35
C ALA A 23 49.77 30.41 -17.87
N LYS A 24 48.47 30.48 -17.56
CA LYS A 24 47.98 30.37 -16.21
C LYS A 24 48.41 29.00 -15.70
N THR A 25 49.40 28.90 -14.84
CA THR A 25 49.81 27.65 -14.21
C THR A 25 48.56 27.06 -13.53
N VAL A 26 48.13 25.92 -14.02
CA VAL A 26 46.98 25.22 -13.45
C VAL A 26 47.44 24.55 -12.17
N GLY A 27 47.15 25.18 -11.03
CA GLY A 27 47.50 24.60 -9.73
C GLY A 27 46.84 23.22 -9.51
N PHE A 28 47.52 22.35 -8.78
CA PHE A 28 46.97 21.05 -8.40
C PHE A 28 45.75 21.25 -7.47
N GLY A 29 44.56 20.76 -7.87
CA GLY A 29 43.33 20.93 -7.12
C GLY A 29 42.16 20.11 -7.66
N THR A 30 41.07 20.20 -6.93
CA THR A 30 39.78 19.64 -7.26
C THR A 30 38.72 20.77 -7.22
N ASP A 31 37.67 20.64 -8.00
CA ASP A 31 36.53 21.58 -7.99
C ASP A 31 35.53 21.29 -6.86
N SER A 32 35.72 20.17 -6.15
CA SER A 32 34.91 19.79 -4.99
C SER A 32 35.78 19.12 -3.92
N ASP A 33 35.53 19.47 -2.66
CA ASP A 33 36.16 18.88 -1.50
C ASP A 33 35.28 17.87 -0.77
N ALA A 34 34.00 17.79 -1.14
CA ALA A 34 33.02 16.87 -0.55
C ALA A 34 31.98 16.40 -1.57
N ILE A 35 31.47 15.19 -1.37
CA ILE A 35 30.36 14.59 -2.09
C ILE A 35 29.36 14.06 -1.06
N GLU A 36 28.12 14.52 -1.16
CA GLU A 36 27.00 13.99 -0.39
C GLU A 36 26.14 13.12 -1.30
N ALA A 37 25.99 11.85 -0.96
CA ALA A 37 25.22 10.90 -1.74
C ALA A 37 23.94 10.45 -1.00
N PRO A 38 22.82 10.28 -1.70
CA PRO A 38 21.64 9.65 -1.15
C PRO A 38 21.88 8.15 -0.92
N ALA A 39 20.99 7.49 -0.18
CA ALA A 39 21.04 6.05 0.04
C ALA A 39 21.05 5.22 -1.26
N THR A 40 20.41 5.71 -2.30
CA THR A 40 20.39 5.07 -3.62
C THR A 40 21.72 5.09 -4.35
N GLY A 41 22.72 5.82 -3.82
CA GLY A 41 23.97 6.06 -4.51
C GLY A 41 23.80 6.99 -5.70
N GLY A 42 24.69 6.89 -6.67
CA GLY A 42 24.63 7.68 -7.89
C GLY A 42 25.99 7.98 -8.49
N THR A 43 25.98 8.80 -9.54
CA THR A 43 27.19 9.25 -10.24
C THR A 43 27.38 10.75 -10.01
N HIS A 44 28.57 11.14 -9.56
CA HIS A 44 29.00 12.51 -9.40
C HIS A 44 30.18 12.79 -10.35
N THR A 45 30.33 14.01 -10.76
CA THR A 45 31.47 14.45 -11.59
C THR A 45 32.37 15.34 -10.74
N VAL A 46 33.66 15.06 -10.77
CA VAL A 46 34.69 15.86 -10.10
C VAL A 46 35.77 16.20 -11.12
N ARG A 47 36.15 17.45 -11.18
CA ARG A 47 37.23 17.92 -12.04
C ARG A 47 38.52 18.00 -11.25
N VAL A 48 39.51 17.23 -11.70
CA VAL A 48 40.88 17.28 -11.18
C VAL A 48 41.73 18.16 -12.10
N SER A 49 42.41 19.15 -11.56
CA SER A 49 43.37 20.01 -12.25
C SER A 49 44.76 19.70 -11.75
N ALA A 50 45.70 19.44 -12.68
CA ALA A 50 47.09 19.12 -12.36
C ALA A 50 48.01 19.44 -13.54
N GLU A 51 49.23 19.85 -13.31
CA GLU A 51 50.27 19.99 -14.34
C GLU A 51 50.98 18.66 -14.64
N LYS A 52 51.12 17.82 -13.63
CA LYS A 52 51.72 16.51 -13.70
C LYS A 52 50.73 15.39 -13.75
N GLU A 53 51.20 14.18 -13.84
CA GLU A 53 50.38 13.00 -13.69
C GLU A 53 49.88 12.88 -12.25
N TRP A 54 48.69 12.38 -12.08
CA TRP A 54 48.04 12.18 -10.79
C TRP A 54 47.32 10.83 -10.74
N VAL A 55 47.07 10.34 -9.55
CA VAL A 55 46.32 9.13 -9.27
C VAL A 55 45.30 9.38 -8.16
N ALA A 56 44.10 8.86 -8.33
CA ALA A 56 43.04 8.84 -7.33
C ALA A 56 42.93 7.44 -6.72
N THR A 57 42.83 7.37 -5.40
CA THR A 57 42.65 6.13 -4.64
C THR A 57 41.58 6.30 -3.59
N THR A 58 40.91 5.20 -3.25
CA THR A 58 39.99 5.10 -2.12
C THR A 58 40.14 3.72 -1.48
N ASP A 59 39.95 3.64 -0.18
CA ASP A 59 39.91 2.38 0.58
C ASP A 59 38.49 1.80 0.63
N GLU A 60 37.51 2.56 0.15
CA GLU A 60 36.12 2.21 0.25
C GLU A 60 35.62 1.45 -1.01
N PRO A 61 35.23 0.17 -0.89
CA PRO A 61 34.84 -0.65 -2.04
C PRO A 61 33.54 -0.17 -2.71
N TRP A 62 32.79 0.68 -2.06
CA TRP A 62 31.53 1.25 -2.55
C TRP A 62 31.72 2.59 -3.31
N ILE A 63 32.97 3.05 -3.46
CA ILE A 63 33.33 4.25 -4.22
C ILE A 63 34.20 3.83 -5.39
N THR A 64 33.82 4.18 -6.60
CA THR A 64 34.62 3.95 -7.81
C THR A 64 34.89 5.26 -8.53
N VAL A 65 36.16 5.53 -8.83
CA VAL A 65 36.59 6.73 -9.55
C VAL A 65 37.03 6.32 -10.95
N SER A 66 36.55 6.98 -11.99
CA SER A 66 36.89 6.69 -13.39
C SER A 66 36.97 7.97 -14.26
N PRO A 67 38.09 8.26 -14.87
CA PRO A 67 39.40 7.60 -14.75
C PRO A 67 40.03 7.81 -13.34
N ALA A 68 40.74 6.79 -12.84
CA ALA A 68 41.46 6.85 -11.56
C ALA A 68 42.86 7.46 -11.66
N ASN A 69 43.29 7.91 -12.83
CA ASN A 69 44.53 8.60 -13.10
C ASN A 69 44.40 9.52 -14.31
N GLY A 70 45.27 10.47 -14.42
CA GLY A 70 45.26 11.41 -15.53
C GLY A 70 46.42 12.36 -15.54
N ARG A 71 46.45 13.27 -16.49
CA ARG A 71 47.36 14.39 -16.64
C ARG A 71 46.64 15.61 -17.11
N GLY A 72 46.95 16.76 -16.58
CA GLY A 72 46.21 17.99 -16.90
C GLY A 72 44.85 18.00 -16.24
N THR A 73 43.98 18.86 -16.73
CA THR A 73 42.58 18.95 -16.27
C THR A 73 41.77 17.79 -16.81
N THR A 74 41.24 16.96 -15.92
CA THR A 74 40.48 15.76 -16.25
C THR A 74 39.18 15.72 -15.46
N GLU A 75 38.10 15.43 -16.12
CA GLU A 75 36.81 15.13 -15.51
C GLU A 75 36.75 13.65 -15.09
N CYS A 76 36.53 13.42 -13.79
CA CYS A 76 36.39 12.08 -13.20
C CYS A 76 34.95 11.83 -12.85
N ARG A 77 34.44 10.68 -13.22
CA ARG A 77 33.18 10.16 -12.76
C ARG A 77 33.39 9.39 -11.47
N VAL A 78 32.71 9.78 -10.40
CA VAL A 78 32.67 9.10 -9.12
C VAL A 78 31.37 8.36 -9.01
N LEU A 79 31.41 7.04 -9.07
CA LEU A 79 30.25 6.19 -8.85
C LEU A 79 30.22 5.78 -7.37
N ILE A 80 29.08 5.99 -6.75
CA ILE A 80 28.78 5.61 -5.37
C ILE A 80 27.71 4.54 -5.39
N ASP A 81 28.00 3.35 -4.86
CA ASP A 81 27.07 2.26 -4.78
C ASP A 81 25.94 2.58 -3.79
N SER A 82 24.77 1.93 -3.95
CA SER A 82 23.67 2.07 -3.01
C SER A 82 24.04 1.59 -1.62
N ALA A 83 23.48 2.22 -0.59
CA ALA A 83 23.65 1.83 0.81
C ALA A 83 23.09 0.43 1.06
N LEU A 84 23.81 -0.38 1.83
CA LEU A 84 23.38 -1.73 2.22
C LEU A 84 22.72 -1.76 3.61
N THR A 85 22.79 -0.65 4.34
CA THR A 85 22.26 -0.52 5.71
C THR A 85 21.53 0.81 5.88
N ASP A 86 20.76 0.90 6.94
CA ASP A 86 20.09 2.13 7.39
C ASP A 86 21.07 3.12 8.06
N GLN A 87 22.31 2.69 8.33
CA GLN A 87 23.31 3.56 8.91
C GLN A 87 24.03 4.37 7.84
N PRO A 88 24.29 5.67 8.07
CA PRO A 88 25.13 6.46 7.19
C PRO A 88 26.56 5.94 7.17
N ARG A 89 27.25 6.15 6.06
CA ARG A 89 28.68 5.79 5.91
C ARG A 89 29.46 6.93 5.30
N SER A 90 30.76 6.94 5.54
CA SER A 90 31.67 7.94 4.99
C SER A 90 32.93 7.27 4.46
N GLY A 91 33.57 7.94 3.51
CA GLY A 91 34.85 7.51 2.92
C GLY A 91 35.61 8.72 2.40
N VAL A 92 36.79 8.48 1.89
CA VAL A 92 37.70 9.52 1.36
C VAL A 92 38.26 9.06 0.03
N ILE A 93 38.23 9.95 -0.95
CA ILE A 93 38.99 9.82 -2.20
C ILE A 93 40.23 10.65 -2.04
N ARG A 94 41.39 10.02 -2.19
CA ARG A 94 42.71 10.67 -2.12
C ARG A 94 43.27 10.83 -3.50
N ILE A 95 43.58 12.04 -3.89
CA ILE A 95 44.20 12.38 -5.19
C ILE A 95 45.59 12.86 -4.93
N MET A 96 46.59 12.21 -5.52
CA MET A 96 48.02 12.54 -5.35
C MET A 96 48.63 12.86 -6.69
N GLU A 97 49.39 13.95 -6.74
CA GLU A 97 50.22 14.29 -7.89
C GLU A 97 51.49 13.46 -7.84
N GLN A 98 51.87 12.82 -8.96
CA GLN A 98 53.06 11.99 -9.02
C GLN A 98 54.35 12.79 -8.81
N ASN A 99 55.31 12.15 -8.14
CA ASN A 99 56.62 12.73 -7.77
C ASN A 99 56.54 14.00 -6.93
N THR A 100 55.42 14.21 -6.26
CA THR A 100 55.27 15.23 -5.24
C THR A 100 54.57 14.62 -4.02
N TRP A 101 54.63 15.33 -2.87
CA TRP A 101 53.88 14.93 -1.69
C TRP A 101 52.56 15.68 -1.56
N VAL A 102 52.15 16.37 -2.64
CA VAL A 102 50.93 17.15 -2.65
C VAL A 102 49.74 16.22 -2.86
N LYS A 103 48.79 16.26 -1.93
CA LYS A 103 47.56 15.48 -1.98
C LYS A 103 46.33 16.37 -1.81
N LYS A 104 45.24 15.94 -2.39
CA LYS A 104 43.89 16.47 -2.18
C LYS A 104 43.02 15.34 -1.70
N GLU A 105 42.08 15.65 -0.83
CA GLU A 105 41.12 14.70 -0.31
C GLU A 105 39.71 15.21 -0.59
N ILE A 106 38.85 14.31 -1.03
CA ILE A 106 37.40 14.56 -1.20
C ILE A 106 36.70 13.68 -0.20
N ALA A 107 36.02 14.31 0.74
CA ALA A 107 35.16 13.59 1.70
C ALA A 107 33.92 13.10 1.01
N VAL A 108 33.57 11.83 1.17
CA VAL A 108 32.34 11.23 0.65
C VAL A 108 31.48 10.81 1.81
N SER A 109 30.26 11.35 1.88
CA SER A 109 29.25 10.94 2.84
C SER A 109 28.05 10.35 2.12
N GLN A 110 27.52 9.25 2.63
CA GLN A 110 26.30 8.63 2.10
C GLN A 110 25.31 8.39 3.22
N LYS A 111 24.05 8.76 2.98
CA LYS A 111 22.95 8.45 3.90
C LYS A 111 22.64 6.95 3.87
N GLY A 112 22.28 6.40 5.03
CA GLY A 112 21.64 5.09 5.09
C GLY A 112 20.24 5.13 4.47
N PHE A 113 19.67 3.99 4.15
CA PHE A 113 18.32 3.95 3.62
C PHE A 113 17.27 4.05 4.74
N ASP A 114 16.15 4.67 4.42
CA ASP A 114 15.00 4.70 5.31
C ASP A 114 14.12 3.46 5.10
N TYR A 115 13.59 2.91 6.19
CA TYR A 115 12.54 1.91 6.11
C TYR A 115 11.22 2.56 5.68
N LEU A 116 10.54 1.89 4.75
CA LEU A 116 9.28 2.33 4.19
C LEU A 116 8.22 1.24 4.39
N ILE A 117 7.07 1.65 4.91
CA ILE A 117 5.80 0.93 4.82
C ILE A 117 4.78 1.96 4.37
N GLY A 118 4.05 1.67 3.31
CA GLY A 118 3.03 2.55 2.79
C GLY A 118 1.97 1.80 2.03
N ILE A 119 0.72 2.22 2.19
CA ILE A 119 -0.44 1.81 1.40
C ILE A 119 -1.00 3.02 0.69
N ASP A 120 -1.50 2.83 -0.53
CA ASP A 120 -2.05 3.93 -1.33
C ASP A 120 -3.48 4.27 -0.85
N ASP A 121 -4.33 3.26 -0.68
CA ASP A 121 -5.69 3.43 -0.19
C ASP A 121 -5.73 3.26 1.33
N LYS A 122 -6.20 4.31 2.03
CA LYS A 122 -6.26 4.33 3.50
C LYS A 122 -7.60 3.87 4.05
N GLU A 123 -8.60 3.74 3.20
CA GLU A 123 -9.95 3.38 3.54
C GLU A 123 -10.50 2.37 2.56
N VAL A 124 -11.18 1.35 3.06
CA VAL A 124 -11.90 0.36 2.27
C VAL A 124 -13.29 0.19 2.87
N THR A 125 -14.31 0.27 2.03
CA THR A 125 -15.67 -0.06 2.43
C THR A 125 -16.08 -1.36 1.75
N VAL A 126 -16.57 -2.31 2.54
CA VAL A 126 -17.12 -3.57 2.08
C VAL A 126 -18.60 -3.66 2.41
N ALA A 127 -19.36 -4.36 1.57
CA ALA A 127 -20.79 -4.56 1.81
C ALA A 127 -21.05 -5.38 3.09
N ASN A 128 -22.25 -5.29 3.63
CA ASN A 128 -22.68 -6.13 4.74
C ASN A 128 -22.73 -7.62 4.36
N TYR A 129 -23.03 -7.90 3.08
CA TYR A 129 -23.16 -9.23 2.50
C TYR A 129 -22.48 -9.30 1.13
N ALA A 130 -21.88 -10.44 0.85
CA ALA A 130 -21.51 -10.88 -0.50
C ALA A 130 -21.52 -12.42 -0.54
N ALA A 131 -21.58 -13.01 -1.74
CA ALA A 131 -21.58 -14.45 -1.91
C ALA A 131 -20.29 -15.09 -1.32
N TYR A 132 -20.42 -16.29 -0.82
CA TYR A 132 -19.27 -17.04 -0.30
C TYR A 132 -18.17 -17.16 -1.35
N GLY A 133 -16.94 -16.96 -0.95
CA GLY A 133 -15.78 -16.97 -1.88
C GLY A 133 -15.49 -15.60 -2.54
N THR A 134 -16.41 -14.63 -2.46
CA THR A 134 -16.17 -13.26 -2.96
C THR A 134 -15.93 -12.24 -1.83
N ARG A 135 -16.00 -12.66 -0.57
CA ARG A 135 -15.86 -11.82 0.63
C ARG A 135 -14.40 -11.53 0.96
N HIS A 136 -13.71 -10.95 0.02
CA HIS A 136 -12.31 -10.56 0.20
C HIS A 136 -11.97 -9.27 -0.54
N PHE A 137 -10.88 -8.65 -0.13
CA PHE A 137 -10.23 -7.56 -0.84
C PHE A 137 -8.72 -7.64 -0.64
N ASP A 138 -7.98 -7.09 -1.58
CA ASP A 138 -6.53 -7.12 -1.60
C ASP A 138 -5.99 -5.71 -1.32
N VAL A 139 -5.00 -5.62 -0.42
CA VAL A 139 -4.28 -4.39 -0.10
C VAL A 139 -2.85 -4.50 -0.57
N LYS A 140 -2.39 -3.53 -1.34
CA LYS A 140 -1.03 -3.44 -1.84
C LYS A 140 -0.19 -2.57 -0.92
N ILE A 141 0.85 -3.17 -0.36
CA ILE A 141 1.78 -2.51 0.55
C ILE A 141 3.12 -2.32 -0.15
N LYS A 142 3.56 -1.07 -0.28
CA LYS A 142 4.92 -0.74 -0.72
C LYS A 142 5.86 -0.74 0.49
N THR A 143 6.82 -1.65 0.51
CA THR A 143 7.72 -1.80 1.66
C THR A 143 9.09 -2.31 1.26
N ASN A 144 10.13 -1.92 2.01
CA ASN A 144 11.49 -2.45 1.94
C ASN A 144 11.91 -3.16 3.23
N VAL A 145 10.96 -3.46 4.11
CA VAL A 145 11.17 -4.13 5.39
C VAL A 145 10.04 -5.12 5.65
N ASP A 146 10.30 -6.21 6.38
CA ASP A 146 9.25 -7.10 6.83
C ASP A 146 8.35 -6.41 7.87
N PHE A 147 7.06 -6.77 7.87
CA PHE A 147 6.04 -6.11 8.67
C PHE A 147 5.03 -7.11 9.24
N ASP A 148 4.42 -6.73 10.33
CA ASP A 148 3.25 -7.39 10.91
C ASP A 148 1.97 -6.66 10.49
N VAL A 149 0.92 -7.43 10.33
CA VAL A 149 -0.44 -6.93 10.14
C VAL A 149 -1.18 -7.15 11.46
N LYS A 150 -1.74 -6.07 12.01
CA LYS A 150 -2.49 -6.11 13.27
C LYS A 150 -3.92 -5.70 13.00
N VAL A 151 -4.83 -6.66 13.12
CA VAL A 151 -6.27 -6.43 13.16
C VAL A 151 -6.64 -6.17 14.62
N PRO A 152 -7.46 -5.17 14.96
CA PRO A 152 -7.86 -4.93 16.34
C PRO A 152 -8.71 -6.11 16.85
N GLU A 153 -8.59 -6.43 18.13
CA GLU A 153 -9.30 -7.56 18.79
C GLU A 153 -10.82 -7.50 18.55
N SER A 154 -11.39 -6.30 18.55
CA SER A 154 -12.81 -6.07 18.26
C SER A 154 -13.26 -6.47 16.84
N ALA A 155 -12.33 -6.65 15.91
CA ALA A 155 -12.59 -7.01 14.53
C ALA A 155 -12.11 -8.41 14.15
N GLU A 156 -11.37 -9.09 15.02
CA GLU A 156 -10.81 -10.41 14.71
C GLU A 156 -11.85 -11.49 14.42
N ASN A 157 -13.08 -11.32 14.89
CA ASN A 157 -14.18 -12.26 14.63
C ASN A 157 -14.77 -12.13 13.23
N TRP A 158 -14.56 -11.01 12.54
CA TRP A 158 -15.16 -10.76 11.23
C TRP A 158 -14.16 -10.38 10.13
N LEU A 159 -12.95 -9.96 10.47
CA LEU A 159 -11.90 -9.58 9.52
C LEU A 159 -10.65 -10.42 9.76
N LYS A 160 -10.26 -11.20 8.77
CA LYS A 160 -9.06 -12.05 8.78
C LYS A 160 -8.16 -11.62 7.64
N PHE A 161 -6.87 -11.92 7.74
CA PHE A 161 -5.93 -11.64 6.65
C PHE A 161 -5.04 -12.83 6.33
N GLU A 162 -4.57 -12.87 5.10
CA GLU A 162 -3.56 -13.77 4.59
C GLU A 162 -2.41 -12.94 4.06
N LYS A 163 -1.27 -13.06 4.70
CA LYS A 163 -0.04 -12.38 4.29
C LYS A 163 0.91 -13.40 3.69
N PRO A 164 1.38 -13.23 2.44
CA PRO A 164 2.40 -14.09 1.88
C PRO A 164 3.72 -13.95 2.64
N ALA A 165 4.49 -15.02 2.70
CA ALA A 165 5.87 -14.94 3.15
C ALA A 165 6.66 -14.06 2.17
N VAL A 166 7.36 -13.06 2.69
CA VAL A 166 8.17 -12.16 1.87
C VAL A 166 9.61 -12.27 2.33
N GLU A 167 10.47 -12.72 1.43
CA GLU A 167 11.90 -12.62 1.62
C GLU A 167 12.37 -11.26 1.10
N PHE A 168 12.87 -10.43 2.01
CA PHE A 168 13.54 -9.20 1.63
C PHE A 168 15.02 -9.49 1.47
N ASP A 169 15.49 -9.52 0.21
CA ASP A 169 16.89 -9.39 -0.07
C ASP A 169 17.40 -8.06 0.49
N ARG A 170 18.70 -7.99 0.76
CA ARG A 170 19.36 -6.74 1.09
C ARG A 170 18.98 -5.69 0.05
N GLY A 171 18.15 -4.73 0.42
CA GLY A 171 17.73 -3.77 -0.58
C GLY A 171 16.95 -2.61 -0.03
N ILE A 172 17.34 -1.45 -0.51
CA ILE A 172 16.69 -0.17 -0.28
C ILE A 172 15.46 0.01 -1.17
N ARG A 173 15.28 -0.87 -2.16
CA ARG A 173 14.18 -0.73 -3.13
C ARG A 173 12.89 -1.30 -2.55
N PRO A 174 11.85 -0.48 -2.42
CA PRO A 174 10.54 -0.97 -2.03
C PRO A 174 10.02 -2.01 -3.00
N ARG A 175 9.34 -3.02 -2.45
CA ARG A 175 8.59 -4.03 -3.18
C ARG A 175 7.11 -3.87 -2.87
N GLU A 176 6.27 -4.30 -3.78
CA GLU A 176 4.84 -4.39 -3.56
C GLU A 176 4.51 -5.78 -3.01
N VAL A 177 3.84 -5.80 -1.87
CA VAL A 177 3.34 -7.01 -1.20
C VAL A 177 1.83 -6.91 -1.15
N THR A 178 1.13 -7.92 -1.63
CA THR A 178 -0.33 -7.97 -1.55
C THR A 178 -0.74 -8.78 -0.32
N VAL A 179 -1.54 -8.17 0.54
CA VAL A 179 -2.20 -8.83 1.68
C VAL A 179 -3.69 -8.96 1.36
N ARG A 180 -4.20 -10.18 1.42
CA ARG A 180 -5.62 -10.47 1.23
C ARG A 180 -6.34 -10.42 2.56
N PHE A 181 -7.44 -9.70 2.61
CA PHE A 181 -8.37 -9.66 3.72
C PHE A 181 -9.64 -10.40 3.35
N ASN A 182 -10.09 -11.28 4.25
CA ASN A 182 -11.36 -12.00 4.16
C ASN A 182 -12.28 -11.49 5.26
N TRP A 183 -13.54 -11.29 4.94
CA TRP A 183 -14.50 -10.76 5.89
C TRP A 183 -15.78 -11.61 5.99
N ASN A 184 -16.40 -11.64 7.17
CA ASN A 184 -17.67 -12.32 7.41
C ASN A 184 -18.85 -11.37 7.26
N ILE A 185 -20.03 -11.91 6.98
CA ILE A 185 -21.28 -11.16 6.87
C ILE A 185 -21.51 -10.29 8.12
N ASN A 186 -22.00 -9.09 7.91
CA ASN A 186 -22.56 -8.25 8.97
C ASN A 186 -24.09 -8.32 8.93
N SER A 187 -24.67 -9.09 9.83
CA SER A 187 -26.13 -9.18 10.01
C SER A 187 -26.70 -8.15 10.99
N GLN A 188 -25.85 -7.29 11.56
CA GLN A 188 -26.27 -6.29 12.50
C GLN A 188 -26.71 -4.99 11.81
N PRO A 189 -27.67 -4.23 12.39
CA PRO A 189 -28.14 -2.97 11.83
C PRO A 189 -27.16 -1.81 12.03
N ASN A 190 -25.94 -2.11 12.46
CA ASN A 190 -24.88 -1.12 12.66
C ASN A 190 -23.65 -1.48 11.81
N PRO A 191 -22.97 -0.48 11.21
CA PRO A 191 -21.72 -0.71 10.52
C PRO A 191 -20.64 -1.14 11.51
N ARG A 192 -19.63 -1.86 11.01
CA ARG A 192 -18.43 -2.28 11.75
C ARG A 192 -17.22 -1.58 11.20
N ILE A 193 -16.29 -1.20 12.06
CA ILE A 193 -15.07 -0.50 11.66
C ILE A 193 -13.87 -1.22 12.28
N ALA A 194 -12.82 -1.39 11.48
CA ALA A 194 -11.54 -1.93 11.92
C ALA A 194 -10.40 -1.01 11.48
N ASP A 195 -9.56 -0.63 12.43
CA ASP A 195 -8.31 0.10 12.22
C ASP A 195 -7.17 -0.92 12.12
N VAL A 196 -6.79 -1.29 10.91
CA VAL A 196 -5.73 -2.26 10.65
C VAL A 196 -4.40 -1.55 10.57
N THR A 197 -3.40 -2.01 11.32
CA THR A 197 -2.06 -1.44 11.32
C THR A 197 -1.07 -2.39 10.64
N PHE A 198 -0.27 -1.83 9.73
CA PHE A 198 0.91 -2.47 9.13
C PHE A 198 2.14 -1.89 9.81
N ALA A 199 2.89 -2.66 10.57
CA ALA A 199 4.00 -2.18 11.37
C ALA A 199 5.29 -2.96 11.08
N SER A 200 6.43 -2.25 10.98
CA SER A 200 7.74 -2.88 10.81
C SER A 200 8.05 -3.86 11.94
N LYS A 201 8.48 -5.08 11.58
CA LYS A 201 9.02 -6.06 12.54
C LYS A 201 10.41 -5.69 13.05
N LYS A 202 11.15 -4.91 12.28
CA LYS A 202 12.50 -4.53 12.69
C LYS A 202 12.42 -3.47 13.77
N GLU A 203 13.11 -3.71 14.87
CA GLU A 203 13.37 -2.69 15.88
C GLU A 203 14.27 -1.62 15.25
N VAL A 204 13.67 -0.53 14.87
CA VAL A 204 14.32 0.69 14.40
C VAL A 204 13.95 1.81 15.36
N GLU A 205 14.83 2.80 15.47
CA GLU A 205 14.60 3.98 16.33
C GLU A 205 13.23 4.65 16.07
N LEU A 206 12.73 4.53 14.83
CA LEU A 206 11.39 4.96 14.43
C LEU A 206 10.65 3.77 13.80
N VAL A 207 9.74 3.18 14.55
CA VAL A 207 8.83 2.17 14.00
C VAL A 207 8.02 2.79 12.87
N ARG A 208 8.24 2.29 11.64
CA ARG A 208 7.44 2.70 10.50
C ARG A 208 6.15 1.90 10.52
N HIS A 209 5.04 2.59 10.39
CA HIS A 209 3.72 1.97 10.32
C HIS A 209 2.82 2.76 9.35
N ASP A 210 1.79 2.09 8.88
CA ASP A 210 0.71 2.67 8.11
C ASP A 210 -0.62 2.01 8.49
N ASN A 211 -1.72 2.72 8.36
CA ASN A 211 -3.02 2.26 8.82
C ASN A 211 -4.03 2.23 7.68
N LEU A 212 -4.92 1.23 7.74
CA LEU A 212 -6.07 1.04 6.88
C LEU A 212 -7.34 1.02 7.71
N VAL A 213 -8.28 1.89 7.40
CA VAL A 213 -9.63 1.85 7.97
C VAL A 213 -10.51 0.97 7.08
N VAL A 214 -11.01 -0.12 7.64
CA VAL A 214 -11.96 -1.01 6.96
C VAL A 214 -13.34 -0.77 7.57
N THR A 215 -14.27 -0.31 6.75
CA THR A 215 -15.67 -0.13 7.13
C THR A 215 -16.52 -1.21 6.47
N GLN A 216 -17.30 -1.94 7.26
CA GLN A 216 -18.32 -2.84 6.73
C GLN A 216 -19.70 -2.23 6.94
N GLU A 217 -20.48 -2.19 5.86
CA GLU A 217 -21.84 -1.67 5.89
C GLU A 217 -22.72 -2.41 6.90
N ALA A 218 -23.74 -1.71 7.40
CA ALA A 218 -24.81 -2.28 8.22
C ALA A 218 -25.72 -3.17 7.38
N ALA A 219 -26.32 -4.19 8.01
CA ALA A 219 -27.45 -4.89 7.41
C ALA A 219 -28.68 -3.96 7.36
N GLU A 220 -29.62 -4.30 6.47
CA GLU A 220 -30.90 -3.61 6.39
C GLU A 220 -31.64 -3.77 7.73
N PRO A 221 -32.17 -2.70 8.32
CA PRO A 221 -32.91 -2.79 9.57
C PRO A 221 -34.16 -3.64 9.42
N ILE A 222 -34.38 -4.58 10.36
CA ILE A 222 -35.54 -5.47 10.37
C ILE A 222 -36.50 -4.98 11.46
N GLU A 223 -37.69 -4.60 11.04
CA GLU A 223 -38.74 -4.20 11.97
C GLU A 223 -39.39 -5.45 12.60
N GLU A 224 -39.24 -5.58 13.91
CA GLU A 224 -39.73 -6.73 14.66
C GLU A 224 -41.26 -6.85 14.58
N ASN A 225 -41.75 -8.10 14.57
CA ASN A 225 -43.17 -8.44 14.63
C ASN A 225 -44.01 -7.85 13.48
N THR A 226 -43.39 -7.59 12.33
CA THR A 226 -44.08 -7.10 11.15
C THR A 226 -43.91 -8.06 9.95
N ARG A 227 -44.88 -8.03 9.03
CA ARG A 227 -44.78 -8.76 7.77
C ARG A 227 -43.58 -8.27 6.93
N GLY A 228 -43.31 -6.96 6.94
CA GLY A 228 -42.15 -6.38 6.26
C GLY A 228 -40.85 -6.89 6.81
N GLY A 229 -40.73 -6.93 8.13
CA GLY A 229 -39.57 -7.49 8.81
C GLY A 229 -39.36 -8.97 8.50
N ASP A 230 -40.42 -9.77 8.50
CA ASP A 230 -40.34 -11.19 8.11
C ASP A 230 -39.80 -11.35 6.68
N SER A 231 -40.22 -10.52 5.73
CA SER A 231 -39.75 -10.59 4.34
C SER A 231 -38.25 -10.26 4.21
N ILE A 232 -37.79 -9.22 4.92
CA ILE A 232 -36.36 -8.84 4.95
C ILE A 232 -35.55 -9.97 5.61
N ALA A 233 -36.04 -10.53 6.72
CA ALA A 233 -35.40 -11.66 7.42
C ALA A 233 -35.26 -12.90 6.50
N LEU A 234 -36.32 -13.29 5.81
CA LEU A 234 -36.29 -14.42 4.88
C LEU A 234 -35.28 -14.21 3.75
N LEU A 235 -35.24 -13.01 3.15
CA LEU A 235 -34.28 -12.66 2.10
C LEU A 235 -32.84 -12.68 2.64
N ALA A 236 -32.60 -12.16 3.83
CA ALA A 236 -31.29 -12.19 4.46
C ALA A 236 -30.81 -13.62 4.74
N ILE A 237 -31.71 -14.47 5.27
CA ILE A 237 -31.44 -15.91 5.48
C ILE A 237 -31.11 -16.60 4.16
N ALA A 238 -31.93 -16.39 3.12
CA ALA A 238 -31.72 -16.98 1.83
C ALA A 238 -30.37 -16.60 1.20
N ARG A 239 -29.97 -15.32 1.31
CA ARG A 239 -28.66 -14.83 0.84
C ARG A 239 -27.49 -15.48 1.61
N THR A 240 -27.58 -15.51 2.93
CA THR A 240 -26.51 -16.06 3.79
C THR A 240 -26.28 -17.54 3.52
N LEU A 241 -27.35 -18.30 3.33
CA LEU A 241 -27.31 -19.73 3.07
C LEU A 241 -27.15 -20.08 1.59
N GLU A 242 -27.07 -19.07 0.72
CA GLU A 242 -27.01 -19.24 -0.74
C GLU A 242 -28.08 -20.20 -1.25
N THR A 243 -29.30 -20.02 -0.75
CA THR A 243 -30.41 -20.90 -1.11
C THR A 243 -30.91 -20.57 -2.52
N ASN A 244 -31.33 -21.63 -3.24
CA ASN A 244 -31.97 -21.44 -4.53
C ASN A 244 -33.45 -21.14 -4.33
N VAL A 245 -33.79 -19.88 -4.07
CA VAL A 245 -35.16 -19.40 -3.95
C VAL A 245 -35.41 -18.33 -5.02
N SER A 246 -36.62 -18.30 -5.56
CA SER A 246 -37.06 -17.29 -6.55
C SER A 246 -37.61 -16.03 -5.89
N TRP A 247 -37.25 -15.78 -4.63
CA TRP A 247 -37.73 -14.61 -3.89
C TRP A 247 -36.95 -13.39 -4.32
N GLU A 248 -37.64 -12.41 -4.87
CA GLU A 248 -37.04 -11.15 -5.29
C GLU A 248 -37.53 -9.99 -4.40
N ASN A 249 -36.67 -9.00 -4.28
CA ASN A 249 -37.01 -7.78 -3.56
C ASN A 249 -38.17 -7.07 -4.27
N GLY A 250 -39.28 -6.84 -3.56
CA GLY A 250 -40.50 -6.22 -4.07
C GLY A 250 -41.60 -7.19 -4.44
N GLU A 251 -41.36 -8.50 -4.49
CA GLU A 251 -42.43 -9.48 -4.60
C GLU A 251 -43.20 -9.62 -3.28
N ARG A 252 -44.50 -9.90 -3.43
CA ARG A 252 -45.32 -10.18 -2.26
C ARG A 252 -44.98 -11.59 -1.75
N MET A 253 -44.76 -11.74 -0.44
CA MET A 253 -44.49 -13.03 0.17
C MET A 253 -45.57 -14.09 -0.07
N ASP A 254 -46.78 -13.67 -0.40
CA ASP A 254 -47.87 -14.58 -0.80
C ASP A 254 -47.52 -15.45 -2.02
N ASN A 255 -46.60 -14.99 -2.85
CA ASN A 255 -46.20 -15.66 -4.09
C ASN A 255 -44.84 -16.37 -3.94
N TRP A 256 -44.22 -16.34 -2.76
CA TRP A 256 -42.93 -16.97 -2.55
C TRP A 256 -43.03 -18.47 -2.40
N ASP A 257 -42.31 -19.20 -3.22
CA ASP A 257 -42.24 -20.64 -3.13
C ASP A 257 -41.68 -21.08 -1.76
N ASN A 258 -42.29 -22.12 -1.20
CA ASN A 258 -41.87 -22.68 0.09
C ASN A 258 -42.04 -21.75 1.31
N VAL A 259 -42.89 -20.73 1.20
CA VAL A 259 -43.30 -19.88 2.31
C VAL A 259 -44.82 -20.03 2.48
N ILE A 260 -45.26 -20.26 3.71
CA ILE A 260 -46.68 -20.28 4.12
C ILE A 260 -46.86 -19.16 5.15
N LEU A 261 -47.86 -18.32 4.89
CA LEU A 261 -48.21 -17.24 5.80
C LEU A 261 -49.40 -17.63 6.67
N TRP A 262 -49.48 -16.99 7.82
CA TRP A 262 -50.62 -17.12 8.69
C TRP A 262 -51.89 -16.50 8.06
N GLU A 263 -52.96 -17.29 7.98
CA GLU A 263 -54.27 -16.88 7.48
C GLU A 263 -55.35 -17.20 8.51
N GLU A 264 -56.42 -16.46 8.43
CA GLU A 264 -57.62 -16.67 9.27
C GLU A 264 -58.19 -18.09 9.04
N GLY A 265 -58.49 -18.79 10.14
CA GLY A 265 -58.98 -20.16 10.10
C GLY A 265 -57.90 -21.24 10.27
N MET A 266 -56.62 -20.91 10.27
CA MET A 266 -55.55 -21.82 10.65
C MET A 266 -55.58 -22.12 12.15
N GLU A 267 -55.17 -23.33 12.57
CA GLU A 267 -54.97 -23.68 13.95
C GLU A 267 -53.90 -22.76 14.56
N ASP A 268 -54.11 -22.29 15.79
CA ASP A 268 -53.25 -21.34 16.53
C ASP A 268 -53.10 -19.96 15.86
N TYR A 269 -53.94 -19.63 14.91
CA TYR A 269 -53.99 -18.28 14.34
C TYR A 269 -54.42 -17.26 15.37
N THR A 270 -53.73 -16.11 15.36
CA THR A 270 -54.17 -14.90 16.06
C THR A 270 -54.14 -13.69 15.11
N PRO A 271 -54.92 -12.64 15.38
CA PRO A 271 -54.92 -11.46 14.50
C PRO A 271 -53.54 -10.82 14.30
N GLU A 272 -52.68 -10.90 15.30
CA GLU A 272 -51.31 -10.35 15.26
C GLU A 272 -50.39 -11.15 14.32
N LYS A 273 -50.68 -12.42 14.10
CA LYS A 273 -49.95 -13.30 13.18
C LYS A 273 -50.37 -13.12 11.72
N LYS A 274 -51.49 -12.40 11.42
CA LYS A 274 -52.03 -12.28 10.07
C LYS A 274 -50.99 -11.83 9.06
N GLY A 275 -50.73 -12.67 8.03
CA GLY A 275 -49.78 -12.39 6.97
C GLY A 275 -48.31 -12.47 7.38
N ARG A 276 -48.00 -12.86 8.63
CA ARG A 276 -46.68 -13.20 9.09
C ARG A 276 -46.27 -14.58 8.58
N VAL A 277 -45.00 -14.89 8.60
CA VAL A 277 -44.48 -16.23 8.20
C VAL A 277 -44.93 -17.26 9.21
N LYS A 278 -45.65 -18.31 8.76
CA LYS A 278 -45.94 -19.51 9.54
C LYS A 278 -44.90 -20.58 9.31
N TYR A 279 -44.50 -20.78 8.06
CA TYR A 279 -43.55 -21.83 7.66
C TYR A 279 -42.68 -21.31 6.52
N ALA A 280 -41.38 -21.65 6.59
CA ALA A 280 -40.47 -21.42 5.47
C ALA A 280 -39.48 -22.58 5.31
N ARG A 281 -39.19 -22.96 4.05
CA ARG A 281 -38.26 -24.01 3.70
C ARG A 281 -37.11 -23.46 2.86
N PHE A 282 -35.88 -23.77 3.32
CA PHE A 282 -34.65 -23.36 2.66
C PHE A 282 -33.89 -24.60 2.15
N PHE A 283 -33.47 -24.54 0.87
CA PHE A 283 -32.59 -25.54 0.28
C PHE A 283 -31.19 -24.95 0.19
N MET A 284 -30.30 -25.37 1.09
CA MET A 284 -28.97 -24.80 1.28
C MET A 284 -27.98 -25.40 0.28
N PHE A 285 -27.24 -24.55 -0.41
CA PHE A 285 -26.07 -24.92 -1.21
C PHE A 285 -24.77 -24.74 -0.43
N ASN A 286 -24.70 -23.75 0.46
CA ASN A 286 -23.58 -23.52 1.34
C ASN A 286 -23.87 -24.04 2.75
N THR A 287 -23.23 -25.15 3.13
CA THR A 287 -23.38 -25.78 4.45
C THR A 287 -22.34 -25.32 5.47
N LYS A 288 -21.47 -24.39 5.11
CA LYS A 288 -20.39 -23.88 5.99
C LYS A 288 -20.79 -22.70 6.85
N GLU A 289 -21.90 -22.06 6.49
CA GLU A 289 -22.39 -20.92 7.27
C GLU A 289 -23.23 -21.38 8.44
N GLU A 290 -23.10 -20.71 9.57
CA GLU A 290 -24.00 -20.85 10.70
C GLU A 290 -25.38 -20.25 10.35
N LEU A 291 -26.42 -20.61 11.11
CA LEU A 291 -27.72 -19.99 10.96
C LEU A 291 -27.58 -18.48 11.13
N PRO A 292 -28.08 -17.70 10.15
CA PRO A 292 -27.94 -16.25 10.20
C PRO A 292 -28.77 -15.66 11.36
N PHE A 293 -28.28 -14.57 11.90
CA PHE A 293 -28.87 -13.84 13.01
C PHE A 293 -30.35 -13.46 12.75
N GLU A 294 -30.72 -13.25 11.49
CA GLU A 294 -32.04 -12.81 11.06
C GLU A 294 -33.12 -13.84 11.38
N VAL A 295 -32.79 -15.07 11.64
CA VAL A 295 -33.74 -16.14 12.07
C VAL A 295 -34.54 -15.70 13.30
N GLN A 296 -33.93 -14.95 14.21
CA GLN A 296 -34.59 -14.47 15.43
C GLN A 296 -35.80 -13.53 15.19
N TYR A 297 -35.87 -12.89 14.01
CA TYR A 297 -36.95 -11.97 13.67
C TYR A 297 -38.21 -12.69 13.18
N LEU A 298 -38.12 -13.97 12.83
CA LEU A 298 -39.27 -14.78 12.39
C LEU A 298 -40.06 -15.31 13.59
N THR A 299 -40.43 -14.43 14.50
CA THR A 299 -41.04 -14.73 15.80
C THR A 299 -42.42 -15.37 15.72
N ALA A 300 -43.13 -15.24 14.59
CA ALA A 300 -44.41 -15.88 14.35
C ALA A 300 -44.32 -17.23 13.68
N ALA A 301 -43.13 -17.67 13.25
CA ALA A 301 -42.96 -18.92 12.56
C ALA A 301 -43.14 -20.13 13.50
N ASP A 302 -43.93 -21.09 13.06
CA ASP A 302 -44.07 -22.37 13.75
C ASP A 302 -42.91 -23.30 13.37
N GLU A 303 -42.47 -23.24 12.10
CA GLU A 303 -41.42 -24.11 11.59
C GLU A 303 -40.57 -23.42 10.53
N LEU A 304 -39.25 -23.55 10.67
CA LEU A 304 -38.27 -23.21 9.67
C LEU A 304 -37.48 -24.47 9.33
N SER A 305 -37.57 -24.93 8.07
CA SER A 305 -36.92 -26.16 7.65
C SER A 305 -35.71 -25.86 6.75
N PHE A 306 -34.55 -26.45 7.10
CA PHE A 306 -33.29 -26.28 6.39
C PHE A 306 -32.84 -27.60 5.81
N TYR A 307 -32.79 -27.73 4.49
CA TYR A 307 -32.38 -28.95 3.80
C TYR A 307 -31.04 -28.69 3.13
N SER A 308 -30.01 -29.42 3.57
CA SER A 308 -28.72 -29.45 2.88
C SER A 308 -28.74 -30.56 1.83
N ASN A 309 -28.24 -30.31 0.65
CA ASN A 309 -28.01 -31.32 -0.39
C ASN A 309 -26.81 -32.20 -0.01
N VAL A 310 -26.86 -32.87 1.15
CA VAL A 310 -25.79 -33.73 1.65
C VAL A 310 -25.58 -34.97 0.75
N ASN A 311 -26.52 -35.31 -0.12
CA ASN A 311 -26.41 -36.43 -1.04
C ASN A 311 -25.42 -36.23 -2.21
N ALA A 312 -24.85 -35.06 -2.38
CA ALA A 312 -23.83 -34.83 -3.41
C ALA A 312 -22.39 -35.18 -2.95
N PHE A 313 -22.17 -35.40 -1.65
CA PHE A 313 -20.86 -35.63 -1.06
C PHE A 313 -20.61 -37.09 -0.58
N LEU A 314 -21.59 -37.99 -0.80
CA LEU A 314 -21.45 -39.38 -0.45
C LEU A 314 -21.29 -40.30 -1.68
N LYS A 315 -20.83 -39.74 -2.80
CA LYS A 315 -20.35 -40.49 -3.95
C LYS A 315 -18.92 -40.09 -4.24
N ASP A 316 -17.99 -40.65 -3.45
CA ASP A 316 -16.68 -41.16 -3.87
C ASP A 316 -16.06 -41.97 -2.72
#